data_69a6302afaca54d049927c16b4e50bf6
#
_entry.id   69a6302afaca54d049927c16b4e50bf6
#
_cell.length_a   1.000
_cell.length_b   1.000
_cell.length_c   1.000
_cell.angle_alpha   90.00
_cell.angle_beta   90.00
_cell.angle_gamma   90.00
#
_symmetry.space_group_name_H-M   'P 1'
#
loop_
_entity.id
_entity.type
_entity.pdbx_description
1 polymer ?
#
loop_
_entity_poly.entity_id
_entity_poly.type
_entity_poly.pdbx_seq_one_letter_code
_entity_poly.pdbx_strand_id
1 'polypeptide(L)'
;MNSIIGENMDDKHLIETELKNNTLFTGRIINLRDDDVLLPNGKQAKREYVEHRGGASILAVDDDKNVYLVRQFRYPYREVLLEIPAGKLEKEEDPATTAARELEEETGFVGDIKPYGLIYPTPGYTNEHLYVFLAENLKRTHVHCDEDEFLDVVKLPIQTVLKDILDGRIKDGKTCYAVLKYAVENKLL
;
A
#
# COMPACT_ATOMS: atom_id res chain seq x y z
N MET A 1 -11.65 -15.93 18.09
CA MET A 1 -10.43 -15.34 18.62
C MET A 1 -10.76 -13.89 18.97
N ASN A 2 -10.81 -13.53 20.24
CA ASN A 2 -11.09 -12.14 20.62
C ASN A 2 -9.88 -11.30 20.22
N SER A 3 -10.12 -10.19 19.54
CA SER A 3 -9.06 -9.21 19.20
C SER A 3 -8.41 -8.70 20.47
N ILE A 4 -7.09 -8.70 20.51
CA ILE A 4 -6.31 -8.09 21.61
C ILE A 4 -6.41 -6.55 21.56
N ILE A 5 -6.85 -6.02 20.43
CA ILE A 5 -6.97 -4.57 20.18
C ILE A 5 -8.46 -4.22 20.26
N GLY A 6 -8.88 -3.45 21.26
CA GLY A 6 -10.16 -2.73 21.18
C GLY A 6 -11.18 -2.88 22.29
N GLU A 7 -10.94 -3.57 23.39
CA GLU A 7 -11.84 -3.51 24.53
C GLU A 7 -11.15 -2.95 25.78
N ASN A 8 -11.44 -1.67 26.11
CA ASN A 8 -11.14 -0.99 27.36
C ASN A 8 -9.65 -0.73 27.73
N MET A 9 -8.79 -0.42 26.77
CA MET A 9 -7.51 0.20 27.11
C MET A 9 -7.68 1.73 27.17
N ASP A 10 -7.32 2.35 28.30
CA ASP A 10 -7.25 3.82 28.41
C ASP A 10 -5.93 4.29 27.77
N ASP A 11 -6.00 4.68 26.49
CA ASP A 11 -4.85 5.09 25.69
C ASP A 11 -4.42 6.56 25.92
N LYS A 12 -5.08 7.29 26.82
CA LYS A 12 -4.79 8.74 27.05
C LYS A 12 -3.33 9.01 27.40
N HIS A 13 -2.67 8.05 28.05
CA HIS A 13 -1.25 8.15 28.40
C HIS A 13 -0.29 7.96 27.22
N LEU A 14 -0.80 7.60 26.03
CA LEU A 14 -0.05 7.41 24.79
C LEU A 14 -0.29 8.54 23.78
N ILE A 15 -1.37 9.32 23.96
CA ILE A 15 -1.82 10.31 22.97
C ILE A 15 -1.00 11.60 23.10
N GLU A 16 -0.44 12.03 21.98
CA GLU A 16 0.20 13.33 21.83
C GLU A 16 -0.81 14.35 21.29
N THR A 17 -0.68 15.62 21.68
CA THR A 17 -1.57 16.69 21.20
C THR A 17 -0.79 17.65 20.31
N GLU A 18 -1.27 17.91 19.10
CA GLU A 18 -0.71 18.95 18.24
C GLU A 18 -0.86 20.33 18.91
N LEU A 19 0.24 21.07 19.00
CA LEU A 19 0.30 22.44 19.48
C LEU A 19 0.40 23.43 18.30
N LYS A 20 1.22 23.09 17.32
CA LYS A 20 1.44 23.92 16.15
C LYS A 20 1.83 23.08 14.97
N ASN A 21 1.19 23.36 13.86
CA ASN A 21 1.37 22.73 12.58
C ASN A 21 2.38 23.57 11.74
N ASN A 22 3.53 22.95 11.39
CA ASN A 22 4.56 23.63 10.61
C ASN A 22 4.92 22.82 9.35
N THR A 23 4.75 23.43 8.18
CA THR A 23 5.17 22.86 6.89
C THR A 23 6.55 23.39 6.53
N LEU A 24 7.53 22.51 6.36
CA LEU A 24 8.90 22.86 5.95
C LEU A 24 9.06 22.88 4.42
N PHE A 25 8.35 21.99 3.72
CA PHE A 25 8.42 21.85 2.27
C PHE A 25 7.07 21.37 1.72
N THR A 26 6.65 21.93 0.59
CA THR A 26 5.47 21.49 -0.17
C THR A 26 5.90 21.03 -1.55
N GLY A 27 5.77 19.73 -1.83
CA GLY A 27 6.07 19.13 -3.13
C GLY A 27 4.83 18.76 -3.92
N ARG A 28 5.04 18.15 -5.09
CA ARG A 28 3.94 17.61 -5.92
C ARG A 28 3.26 16.40 -5.29
N ILE A 29 4.02 15.56 -4.58
CA ILE A 29 3.60 14.26 -4.06
C ILE A 29 3.51 14.28 -2.54
N ILE A 30 4.48 14.91 -1.88
CA ILE A 30 4.63 14.90 -0.42
C ILE A 30 4.79 16.32 0.11
N ASN A 31 4.39 16.51 1.37
CA ASN A 31 4.78 17.66 2.17
C ASN A 31 5.69 17.17 3.31
N LEU A 32 6.69 17.98 3.70
CA LEU A 32 7.49 17.72 4.89
C LEU A 32 6.99 18.61 6.02
N ARG A 33 6.71 17.98 7.16
CA ARG A 33 6.16 18.61 8.36
C ARG A 33 7.18 18.54 9.50
N ASP A 34 7.14 19.56 10.39
CA ASP A 34 7.88 19.62 11.66
C ASP A 34 6.97 20.25 12.72
N ASP A 35 6.00 19.48 13.17
CA ASP A 35 4.94 19.95 14.06
C ASP A 35 5.41 19.98 15.54
N ASP A 36 4.98 21.01 16.29
CA ASP A 36 5.16 21.06 17.73
C ASP A 36 4.03 20.28 18.41
N VAL A 37 4.40 19.38 19.32
CA VAL A 37 3.45 18.53 20.03
C VAL A 37 3.64 18.58 21.54
N LEU A 38 2.57 18.33 22.28
CA LEU A 38 2.56 18.10 23.70
C LEU A 38 2.55 16.59 23.96
N LEU A 39 3.58 16.09 24.64
CA LEU A 39 3.66 14.70 25.04
C LEU A 39 2.74 14.42 26.24
N PRO A 40 2.35 13.15 26.49
CA PRO A 40 1.51 12.79 27.62
C PRO A 40 2.07 13.19 29.01
N ASN A 41 3.39 13.35 29.10
CA ASN A 41 4.05 13.81 30.33
C ASN A 41 4.09 15.33 30.50
N GLY A 42 3.41 16.09 29.62
CA GLY A 42 3.34 17.55 29.65
C GLY A 42 4.55 18.27 29.02
N LYS A 43 5.53 17.56 28.49
CA LYS A 43 6.67 18.18 27.82
C LYS A 43 6.35 18.45 26.35
N GLN A 44 6.95 19.50 25.80
CA GLN A 44 6.88 19.77 24.36
C GLN A 44 7.96 19.00 23.62
N ALA A 45 7.63 18.59 22.37
CA ALA A 45 8.55 17.92 21.46
C ALA A 45 8.21 18.31 20.02
N LYS A 46 9.02 17.84 19.07
CA LYS A 46 8.78 17.97 17.64
C LYS A 46 8.48 16.63 17.00
N ARG A 47 7.69 16.68 15.91
CA ARG A 47 7.39 15.52 15.07
C ARG A 47 7.65 15.87 13.61
N GLU A 48 8.77 15.35 13.12
CA GLU A 48 9.09 15.39 11.70
C GLU A 48 8.40 14.22 11.00
N TYR A 49 7.59 14.53 9.97
CA TYR A 49 6.97 13.48 9.16
C TYR A 49 6.67 13.93 7.75
N VAL A 50 6.56 12.95 6.86
CA VAL A 50 6.12 13.12 5.48
C VAL A 50 4.60 12.97 5.44
N GLU A 51 3.93 14.04 5.00
CA GLU A 51 2.50 14.00 4.73
C GLU A 51 2.26 13.53 3.30
N HIS A 52 1.47 12.47 3.14
CA HIS A 52 1.13 11.82 1.88
C HIS A 52 -0.38 11.55 1.80
N ARG A 53 -0.96 11.62 0.59
CA ARG A 53 -2.42 11.43 0.40
C ARG A 53 -2.89 9.99 0.57
N GLY A 54 -1.95 9.04 0.62
CA GLY A 54 -2.24 7.62 0.57
C GLY A 54 -2.30 7.06 -0.85
N GLY A 55 -2.63 5.78 -0.95
CA GLY A 55 -2.72 5.07 -2.21
C GLY A 55 -3.67 3.88 -2.12
N ALA A 56 -3.92 3.26 -3.28
CA ALA A 56 -4.60 1.99 -3.38
C ALA A 56 -3.74 0.99 -4.14
N SER A 57 -3.80 -0.26 -3.74
CA SER A 57 -3.08 -1.37 -4.37
C SER A 57 -4.01 -2.56 -4.54
N ILE A 58 -3.71 -3.43 -5.49
CA ILE A 58 -4.59 -4.53 -5.83
C ILE A 58 -3.84 -5.83 -6.13
N LEU A 59 -4.18 -6.90 -5.42
CA LEU A 59 -3.73 -8.24 -5.74
C LEU A 59 -4.68 -8.85 -6.77
N ALA A 60 -4.23 -9.03 -8.01
CA ALA A 60 -5.00 -9.64 -9.08
C ALA A 60 -4.65 -11.12 -9.22
N VAL A 61 -5.65 -11.98 -9.02
CA VAL A 61 -5.48 -13.45 -9.04
C VAL A 61 -6.41 -14.06 -10.08
N ASP A 62 -5.86 -14.83 -11.02
CA ASP A 62 -6.66 -15.55 -12.01
C ASP A 62 -7.16 -16.94 -11.49
N ASP A 63 -7.99 -17.59 -12.32
CA ASP A 63 -8.58 -18.89 -11.98
C ASP A 63 -7.51 -20.00 -11.80
N ASP A 64 -6.37 -19.88 -12.48
CA ASP A 64 -5.23 -20.81 -12.38
C ASP A 64 -4.31 -20.50 -11.19
N LYS A 65 -4.70 -19.54 -10.32
CA LYS A 65 -3.92 -19.06 -9.16
C LYS A 65 -2.58 -18.43 -9.55
N ASN A 66 -2.53 -17.77 -10.71
CA ASN A 66 -1.45 -16.86 -11.01
C ASN A 66 -1.80 -15.44 -10.54
N VAL A 67 -0.77 -14.69 -10.17
CA VAL A 67 -0.85 -13.29 -9.81
C VAL A 67 -0.21 -12.41 -10.88
N TYR A 68 -0.81 -11.26 -11.12
CA TYR A 68 -0.28 -10.24 -12.02
C TYR A 68 0.45 -9.20 -11.19
N LEU A 69 1.71 -9.02 -11.49
CA LEU A 69 2.64 -8.12 -10.81
C LEU A 69 3.24 -7.15 -11.83
N VAL A 70 3.77 -6.06 -11.34
CA VAL A 70 4.52 -5.08 -12.12
C VAL A 70 5.98 -5.04 -11.67
N ARG A 71 6.91 -4.93 -12.62
CA ARG A 71 8.31 -4.64 -12.35
C ARG A 71 8.54 -3.16 -12.62
N GLN A 72 8.87 -2.41 -11.59
CA GLN A 72 9.05 -0.96 -11.68
C GLN A 72 10.32 -0.53 -10.97
N PHE A 73 11.07 0.43 -11.54
CA PHE A 73 12.23 1.03 -10.91
C PHE A 73 11.82 1.99 -9.79
N ARG A 74 12.26 1.73 -8.58
CA ARG A 74 12.01 2.59 -7.42
C ARG A 74 13.25 3.42 -7.09
N TYR A 75 13.20 4.67 -7.53
CA TYR A 75 14.33 5.60 -7.42
C TYR A 75 14.93 5.73 -6.01
N PRO A 76 14.17 5.75 -4.89
CA PRO A 76 14.75 5.83 -3.55
C PRO A 76 15.64 4.63 -3.20
N TYR A 77 15.32 3.44 -3.72
CA TYR A 77 16.07 2.20 -3.49
C TYR A 77 17.10 1.90 -4.58
N ARG A 78 17.03 2.58 -5.74
CA ARG A 78 17.86 2.30 -6.93
C ARG A 78 17.74 0.85 -7.41
N GLU A 79 16.59 0.25 -7.20
CA GLU A 79 16.29 -1.14 -7.55
C GLU A 79 15.01 -1.22 -8.41
N VAL A 80 14.96 -2.26 -9.28
CA VAL A 80 13.71 -2.68 -9.90
C VAL A 80 13.02 -3.64 -8.94
N LEU A 81 11.85 -3.26 -8.45
CA LEU A 81 11.06 -4.07 -7.54
C LEU A 81 9.96 -4.82 -8.31
N LEU A 82 9.54 -5.96 -7.76
CA LEU A 82 8.37 -6.70 -8.19
C LEU A 82 7.24 -6.43 -7.18
N GLU A 83 6.15 -5.85 -7.67
CA GLU A 83 5.09 -5.28 -6.84
C GLU A 83 3.71 -5.66 -7.37
N ILE A 84 2.68 -5.66 -6.50
CA ILE A 84 1.28 -5.65 -6.96
C ILE A 84 0.97 -4.26 -7.53
N PRO A 85 0.08 -4.15 -8.54
CA PRO A 85 -0.37 -2.88 -9.10
C PRO A 85 -0.83 -1.90 -8.02
N ALA A 86 -0.43 -0.62 -8.16
CA ALA A 86 -0.74 0.38 -7.14
C ALA A 86 -0.54 1.81 -7.62
N GLY A 87 -1.45 2.69 -7.24
CA GLY A 87 -1.33 4.12 -7.49
C GLY A 87 -1.75 5.00 -6.32
N LYS A 88 -1.47 6.28 -6.48
CA LYS A 88 -1.83 7.33 -5.50
C LYS A 88 -3.31 7.66 -5.60
N LEU A 89 -3.91 7.93 -4.45
CA LEU A 89 -5.25 8.50 -4.43
C LEU A 89 -5.25 9.91 -5.04
N GLU A 90 -6.13 10.15 -5.98
CA GLU A 90 -6.45 11.50 -6.41
C GLU A 90 -7.30 12.21 -5.35
N LYS A 91 -7.47 13.55 -5.52
CA LYS A 91 -8.27 14.32 -4.57
C LYS A 91 -9.73 13.86 -4.60
N GLU A 92 -10.24 13.41 -3.45
CA GLU A 92 -11.61 12.94 -3.28
C GLU A 92 -11.96 11.65 -4.09
N GLU A 93 -10.96 10.93 -4.60
CA GLU A 93 -11.17 9.67 -5.30
C GLU A 93 -11.44 8.53 -4.29
N ASP A 94 -12.43 7.70 -4.59
CA ASP A 94 -12.68 6.50 -3.82
C ASP A 94 -11.55 5.47 -4.02
N PRO A 95 -10.99 4.89 -2.95
CA PRO A 95 -9.86 3.94 -3.07
C PRO A 95 -10.15 2.72 -3.96
N ALA A 96 -11.41 2.25 -4.03
CA ALA A 96 -11.76 1.13 -4.91
C ALA A 96 -11.73 1.55 -6.38
N THR A 97 -12.08 2.80 -6.68
CA THR A 97 -11.98 3.37 -8.03
C THR A 97 -10.51 3.47 -8.45
N THR A 98 -9.64 3.99 -7.57
CA THR A 98 -8.18 4.01 -7.81
C THR A 98 -7.66 2.60 -8.08
N ALA A 99 -7.99 1.62 -7.24
CA ALA A 99 -7.52 0.25 -7.40
C ALA A 99 -7.98 -0.39 -8.72
N ALA A 100 -9.22 -0.11 -9.15
CA ALA A 100 -9.76 -0.58 -10.43
C ALA A 100 -9.02 0.03 -11.62
N ARG A 101 -8.79 1.34 -11.56
CA ARG A 101 -8.08 2.10 -12.59
C ARG A 101 -6.64 1.60 -12.72
N GLU A 102 -5.89 1.48 -11.63
CA GLU A 102 -4.51 1.00 -11.63
C GLU A 102 -4.38 -0.44 -12.12
N LEU A 103 -5.34 -1.32 -11.77
CA LEU A 103 -5.37 -2.68 -12.31
C LEU A 103 -5.46 -2.67 -13.83
N GLU A 104 -6.37 -1.85 -14.39
CA GLU A 104 -6.57 -1.78 -15.84
C GLU A 104 -5.38 -1.11 -16.53
N GLU A 105 -4.93 0.04 -16.06
CA GLU A 105 -3.84 0.83 -16.64
C GLU A 105 -2.53 0.06 -16.65
N GLU A 106 -2.11 -0.49 -15.52
CA GLU A 106 -0.83 -1.17 -15.39
C GLU A 106 -0.82 -2.59 -15.97
N THR A 107 -1.94 -3.33 -15.91
CA THR A 107 -1.96 -4.75 -16.28
C THR A 107 -2.82 -5.10 -17.50
N GLY A 108 -3.75 -4.25 -17.90
CA GLY A 108 -4.72 -4.54 -18.96
C GLY A 108 -5.79 -5.55 -18.52
N PHE A 109 -6.11 -5.62 -17.23
CA PHE A 109 -7.19 -6.46 -16.71
C PHE A 109 -8.19 -5.66 -15.88
N VAL A 110 -9.44 -6.11 -15.93
CA VAL A 110 -10.50 -5.74 -14.98
C VAL A 110 -11.01 -6.99 -14.30
N GLY A 111 -11.69 -6.86 -13.16
CA GLY A 111 -12.22 -8.02 -12.43
C GLY A 111 -13.18 -7.61 -11.33
N ASP A 112 -13.63 -8.59 -10.56
CA ASP A 112 -14.44 -8.39 -9.36
C ASP A 112 -13.54 -7.95 -8.22
N ILE A 113 -13.69 -6.69 -7.77
CA ILE A 113 -12.82 -6.05 -6.79
C ILE A 113 -13.50 -6.03 -5.43
N LYS A 114 -12.78 -6.45 -4.39
CA LYS A 114 -13.23 -6.40 -3.01
C LYS A 114 -12.18 -5.81 -2.08
N PRO A 115 -12.57 -5.06 -1.01
CA PRO A 115 -11.63 -4.60 0.01
C PRO A 115 -10.86 -5.77 0.63
N TYR A 116 -9.55 -5.59 0.79
CA TYR A 116 -8.69 -6.65 1.28
C TYR A 116 -7.85 -6.24 2.49
N GLY A 117 -7.72 -4.97 2.77
CA GLY A 117 -7.08 -4.45 3.97
C GLY A 117 -6.69 -2.98 3.87
N LEU A 118 -6.13 -2.51 4.95
CA LEU A 118 -5.51 -1.20 5.05
C LEU A 118 -4.18 -1.39 5.77
N ILE A 119 -3.11 -0.83 5.24
CA ILE A 119 -1.78 -0.90 5.85
C ILE A 119 -1.18 0.49 5.99
N TYR A 120 -0.37 0.66 7.01
CA TYR A 120 0.50 1.82 7.22
C TYR A 120 1.93 1.38 6.94
N PRO A 121 2.52 1.72 5.77
CA PRO A 121 3.81 1.18 5.36
C PRO A 121 4.95 1.57 6.31
N THR A 122 4.93 2.81 6.81
CA THR A 122 6.02 3.35 7.63
C THR A 122 5.49 4.34 8.67
N PRO A 123 4.74 3.87 9.69
CA PRO A 123 4.02 4.75 10.63
C PRO A 123 4.94 5.61 11.52
N GLY A 124 6.25 5.39 11.48
CA GLY A 124 7.21 6.14 12.29
C GLY A 124 7.52 7.54 11.78
N TYR A 125 7.33 7.81 10.49
CA TYR A 125 7.67 9.12 9.90
C TYR A 125 6.81 9.52 8.69
N THR A 126 5.73 8.84 8.41
CA THR A 126 4.77 9.24 7.38
C THR A 126 3.36 8.88 7.80
N ASN A 127 2.39 9.65 7.36
CA ASN A 127 0.96 9.34 7.50
C ASN A 127 0.43 8.57 6.28
N GLU A 128 1.31 8.06 5.41
CA GLU A 128 0.90 7.25 4.28
C GLU A 128 0.06 6.05 4.72
N HIS A 129 -1.04 5.85 4.05
CA HIS A 129 -1.91 4.70 4.21
C HIS A 129 -2.21 4.11 2.84
N LEU A 130 -2.21 2.78 2.75
CA LEU A 130 -2.47 2.05 1.52
C LEU A 130 -3.70 1.16 1.71
N TYR A 131 -4.74 1.44 0.93
CA TYR A 131 -5.88 0.53 0.79
C TYR A 131 -5.46 -0.64 -0.10
N VAL A 132 -5.70 -1.84 0.38
CA VAL A 132 -5.39 -3.07 -0.36
C VAL A 132 -6.69 -3.72 -0.81
N PHE A 133 -6.73 -4.08 -2.08
CA PHE A 133 -7.87 -4.77 -2.69
C PHE A 133 -7.45 -6.13 -3.24
N LEU A 134 -8.43 -7.01 -3.47
CA LEU A 134 -8.26 -8.27 -4.19
C LEU A 134 -9.16 -8.23 -5.42
N ALA A 135 -8.61 -8.58 -6.58
CA ALA A 135 -9.34 -8.79 -7.83
C ALA A 135 -9.33 -10.25 -8.22
N GLU A 136 -10.51 -10.77 -8.54
CA GLU A 136 -10.74 -12.13 -9.05
C GLU A 136 -11.62 -12.05 -10.31
N ASN A 137 -11.86 -13.17 -10.98
CA ASN A 137 -12.66 -13.23 -12.24
C ASN A 137 -12.13 -12.25 -13.30
N LEU A 138 -10.82 -12.26 -13.50
CA LEU A 138 -10.11 -11.31 -14.35
C LEU A 138 -10.53 -11.43 -15.81
N LYS A 139 -10.78 -10.28 -16.47
CA LYS A 139 -11.08 -10.17 -17.88
C LYS A 139 -10.07 -9.22 -18.52
N ARG A 140 -9.52 -9.63 -19.66
CA ARG A 140 -8.53 -8.83 -20.38
C ARG A 140 -9.19 -7.64 -21.05
N THR A 141 -8.55 -6.47 -20.92
CA THR A 141 -8.86 -5.23 -21.63
C THR A 141 -7.59 -4.75 -22.38
N HIS A 142 -7.40 -3.44 -22.49
CA HIS A 142 -6.22 -2.84 -23.09
C HIS A 142 -5.36 -2.19 -22.02
N VAL A 143 -4.04 -2.35 -22.11
CA VAL A 143 -3.07 -1.63 -21.26
C VAL A 143 -3.03 -0.17 -21.69
N HIS A 144 -3.10 0.74 -20.75
CA HIS A 144 -3.02 2.19 -20.97
C HIS A 144 -2.12 2.82 -19.90
N CYS A 145 -0.82 2.42 -19.86
CA CYS A 145 0.13 3.09 -18.96
C CYS A 145 0.30 4.55 -19.35
N ASP A 146 0.50 5.40 -18.36
CA ASP A 146 0.87 6.79 -18.57
C ASP A 146 2.21 6.90 -19.33
N GLU A 147 2.40 7.97 -20.10
CA GLU A 147 3.60 8.16 -20.95
C GLU A 147 4.93 8.18 -20.16
N ASP A 148 4.88 8.49 -18.88
CA ASP A 148 6.03 8.55 -17.96
C ASP A 148 6.11 7.33 -17.02
N GLU A 149 5.27 6.31 -17.19
CA GLU A 149 5.30 5.04 -16.46
C GLU A 149 6.02 3.94 -17.23
N PHE A 150 7.21 3.57 -16.75
CA PHE A 150 8.02 2.50 -17.32
C PHE A 150 7.92 1.27 -16.43
N LEU A 151 7.08 0.32 -16.80
CA LEU A 151 6.89 -0.93 -16.06
C LEU A 151 6.72 -2.13 -17.01
N ASP A 152 7.03 -3.32 -16.50
CA ASP A 152 6.75 -4.60 -17.17
C ASP A 152 5.70 -5.37 -16.37
N VAL A 153 4.69 -5.90 -17.05
CA VAL A 153 3.72 -6.82 -16.43
C VAL A 153 4.30 -8.22 -16.37
N VAL A 154 4.23 -8.85 -15.21
CA VAL A 154 4.71 -10.22 -14.98
C VAL A 154 3.59 -11.07 -14.40
N LYS A 155 3.29 -12.20 -15.07
CA LYS A 155 2.36 -13.22 -14.57
C LYS A 155 3.15 -14.36 -13.95
N LEU A 156 2.91 -14.66 -12.66
CA LEU A 156 3.59 -15.75 -11.94
C LEU A 156 2.59 -16.58 -11.14
N PRO A 157 2.83 -17.91 -11.00
CA PRO A 157 2.10 -18.71 -10.03
C PRO A 157 2.25 -18.15 -8.62
N ILE A 158 1.17 -18.06 -7.87
CA ILE A 158 1.20 -17.50 -6.50
C ILE A 158 2.19 -18.22 -5.59
N GLN A 159 2.40 -19.53 -5.78
CA GLN A 159 3.38 -20.32 -5.04
C GLN A 159 4.81 -19.83 -5.29
N THR A 160 5.13 -19.41 -6.51
CA THR A 160 6.44 -18.83 -6.84
C THR A 160 6.63 -17.49 -6.13
N VAL A 161 5.61 -16.62 -6.17
CA VAL A 161 5.64 -15.33 -5.50
C VAL A 161 5.76 -15.49 -3.99
N LEU A 162 5.00 -16.43 -3.41
CA LEU A 162 5.06 -16.76 -1.98
C LEU A 162 6.47 -17.21 -1.58
N LYS A 163 7.07 -18.12 -2.37
CA LYS A 163 8.46 -18.55 -2.14
C LYS A 163 9.43 -17.37 -2.21
N ASP A 164 9.28 -16.48 -3.18
CA ASP A 164 10.16 -15.33 -3.35
C ASP A 164 10.04 -14.31 -2.21
N ILE A 165 8.84 -14.18 -1.61
CA ILE A 165 8.62 -13.41 -0.39
C ILE A 165 9.34 -14.05 0.79
N LEU A 166 9.15 -15.35 1.01
CA LEU A 166 9.76 -16.08 2.13
C LEU A 166 11.28 -16.12 2.04
N ASP A 167 11.84 -16.16 0.84
CA ASP A 167 13.28 -16.09 0.58
C ASP A 167 13.84 -14.63 0.62
N GLY A 168 12.99 -13.60 0.83
CA GLY A 168 13.38 -12.19 0.89
C GLY A 168 13.74 -11.57 -0.47
N ARG A 169 13.38 -12.21 -1.58
CA ARG A 169 13.59 -11.66 -2.93
C ARG A 169 12.57 -10.58 -3.26
N ILE A 170 11.30 -10.76 -2.88
CA ILE A 170 10.28 -9.72 -2.94
C ILE A 170 10.29 -8.98 -1.60
N LYS A 171 10.56 -7.67 -1.65
CA LYS A 171 10.75 -6.82 -0.48
C LYS A 171 9.62 -5.79 -0.29
N ASP A 172 8.77 -5.61 -1.29
CA ASP A 172 7.69 -4.64 -1.25
C ASP A 172 6.61 -5.04 -0.24
N GLY A 173 6.38 -4.19 0.76
CA GLY A 173 5.53 -4.50 1.90
C GLY A 173 4.07 -4.73 1.55
N LYS A 174 3.50 -3.97 0.59
CA LYS A 174 2.11 -4.15 0.16
C LYS A 174 1.90 -5.49 -0.55
N THR A 175 2.87 -5.89 -1.37
CA THR A 175 2.89 -7.19 -2.05
C THR A 175 3.00 -8.33 -1.05
N CYS A 176 3.96 -8.24 -0.12
CA CYS A 176 4.11 -9.22 0.95
C CYS A 176 2.82 -9.38 1.75
N TYR A 177 2.21 -8.28 2.20
CA TYR A 177 0.95 -8.30 2.95
C TYR A 177 -0.16 -9.01 2.17
N ALA A 178 -0.42 -8.59 0.94
CA ALA A 178 -1.53 -9.09 0.15
C ALA A 178 -1.38 -10.59 -0.19
N VAL A 179 -0.18 -11.00 -0.62
CA VAL A 179 0.10 -12.39 -1.02
C VAL A 179 0.10 -13.31 0.20
N LEU A 180 0.72 -12.93 1.32
CA LEU A 180 0.73 -13.75 2.54
C LEU A 180 -0.69 -13.91 3.10
N LYS A 181 -1.48 -12.82 3.13
CA LYS A 181 -2.88 -12.90 3.54
C LYS A 181 -3.67 -13.87 2.67
N TYR A 182 -3.53 -13.76 1.33
CA TYR A 182 -4.18 -14.66 0.39
C TYR A 182 -3.76 -16.11 0.62
N ALA A 183 -2.47 -16.35 0.84
CA ALA A 183 -1.95 -17.69 1.07
C ALA A 183 -2.52 -18.33 2.35
N VAL A 184 -2.65 -17.56 3.43
CA VAL A 184 -3.26 -18.04 4.68
C VAL A 184 -4.74 -18.34 4.50
N GLU A 185 -5.51 -17.44 3.89
CA GLU A 185 -6.95 -17.61 3.67
C GLU A 185 -7.28 -18.81 2.76
N ASN A 186 -6.40 -19.10 1.80
CA ASN A 186 -6.57 -20.21 0.84
C ASN A 186 -5.77 -21.47 1.21
N LYS A 187 -5.16 -21.53 2.39
CA LYS A 187 -4.39 -22.69 2.90
C LYS A 187 -3.26 -23.13 1.96
N LEU A 188 -2.53 -22.15 1.44
CA LEU A 188 -1.39 -22.35 0.53
C LEU A 188 -0.04 -22.46 1.27
N LEU A 189 -0.03 -22.24 2.57
CA LEU A 189 1.10 -22.39 3.51
C LEU A 189 1.01 -23.70 4.26
#